data_1dd2bd87de6506d8e25efad4c746d20a
#
_entry.id   1dd2bd87de6506d8e25efad4c746d20a
#
_cell.length_a   1.000
_cell.length_b   1.000
_cell.length_c   1.000
_cell.angle_alpha   90.00
_cell.angle_beta   90.00
_cell.angle_gamma   90.00
#
_symmetry.space_group_name_H-M   'P 1'
#
loop_
_entity.id
_entity.type
_entity.pdbx_description
1 polymer ?
#
loop_
_entity_poly.entity_id
_entity_poly.type
_entity_poly.pdbx_seq_one_letter_code
_entity_poly.pdbx_strand_id
1 'polypeptide(L)'
;RPGVDVEVMREPIGVVGLITPWNFPIAIPAWKIAPALAYGNAVVLKRSAQTPLCAEDFQAAFDAAGLPKGLFQNIVMNHAQTEKLLGSGRIDHCNFTGSVAGGRAIEKAAAGTFMTLGLELGGKDPAYVLADANVDAAIETLVDGAFYNSGQCCCGIERIYVHEKVYDEFVEGAVKLT
;
A
#
# COMPACT_ATOMS: atom_id res chain seq x y z
N ARG A 1 -22.33 -31.57 -8.38
CA ARG A 1 -22.87 -32.94 -8.33
C ARG A 1 -24.13 -32.93 -7.47
N PRO A 2 -25.21 -33.63 -7.82
CA PRO A 2 -26.37 -33.73 -6.95
C PRO A 2 -25.98 -34.31 -5.59
N GLY A 3 -26.44 -33.67 -4.48
CA GLY A 3 -26.14 -34.10 -3.11
C GLY A 3 -24.78 -33.64 -2.55
N VAL A 4 -24.12 -32.65 -3.20
CA VAL A 4 -22.92 -32.01 -2.67
C VAL A 4 -23.24 -30.52 -2.42
N ASP A 5 -23.21 -30.12 -1.15
CA ASP A 5 -23.25 -28.73 -0.76
C ASP A 5 -21.80 -28.19 -0.67
N VAL A 6 -21.56 -27.01 -1.24
CA VAL A 6 -20.25 -26.36 -1.20
C VAL A 6 -20.40 -25.04 -0.50
N GLU A 7 -19.67 -24.87 0.58
CA GLU A 7 -19.62 -23.62 1.35
C GLU A 7 -18.21 -23.02 1.29
N VAL A 8 -18.13 -21.70 1.10
CA VAL A 8 -16.89 -20.95 1.16
C VAL A 8 -16.81 -20.24 2.50
N MET A 9 -15.91 -20.66 3.35
CA MET A 9 -15.65 -20.01 4.62
C MET A 9 -14.35 -19.21 4.57
N ARG A 10 -14.31 -18.11 5.35
CA ARG A 10 -13.10 -17.30 5.51
C ARG A 10 -12.59 -17.48 6.91
N GLU A 11 -11.34 -17.85 7.04
CA GLU A 11 -10.67 -18.11 8.31
C GLU A 11 -9.45 -17.17 8.48
N PRO A 12 -9.01 -16.91 9.74
CA PRO A 12 -7.76 -16.22 10.00
C PRO A 12 -6.57 -16.96 9.38
N ILE A 13 -5.62 -16.22 8.82
CA ILE A 13 -4.37 -16.80 8.29
C ILE A 13 -3.36 -17.04 9.43
N GLY A 14 -3.45 -16.22 10.51
CA GLY A 14 -2.53 -16.26 11.63
C GLY A 14 -1.88 -14.91 11.90
N VAL A 15 -0.56 -14.82 11.77
CA VAL A 15 0.21 -13.59 11.99
C VAL A 15 0.49 -12.88 10.67
N VAL A 16 -0.03 -11.67 10.53
CA VAL A 16 0.16 -10.81 9.36
C VAL A 16 1.25 -9.78 9.63
N GLY A 17 2.35 -9.87 8.90
CA GLY A 17 3.40 -8.86 8.88
C GLY A 17 3.05 -7.74 7.89
N LEU A 18 3.08 -6.50 8.34
CA LEU A 18 2.86 -5.31 7.51
C LEU A 18 4.12 -4.48 7.47
N ILE A 19 4.63 -4.21 6.26
CA ILE A 19 5.78 -3.32 6.06
C ILE A 19 5.32 -2.17 5.18
N THR A 20 5.30 -0.96 5.73
CA THR A 20 4.64 0.20 5.11
C THR A 20 5.61 1.35 4.85
N PRO A 21 5.39 2.13 3.77
CA PRO A 21 6.21 3.26 3.40
C PRO A 21 5.88 4.52 4.21
N TRP A 22 6.50 5.62 3.82
CA TRP A 22 6.40 6.92 4.49
C TRP A 22 5.40 7.88 3.83
N ASN A 23 5.04 7.66 2.56
CA ASN A 23 4.26 8.62 1.78
C ASN A 23 2.77 8.69 2.17
N PHE A 24 2.20 7.59 2.64
CA PHE A 24 0.86 7.53 3.24
C PHE A 24 0.92 6.78 4.57
N PRO A 25 1.50 7.40 5.61
CA PRO A 25 1.87 6.68 6.85
C PRO A 25 0.68 6.29 7.73
N ILE A 26 -0.48 6.83 7.45
CA ILE A 26 -1.75 6.49 8.13
C ILE A 26 -2.62 5.63 7.22
N ALA A 27 -2.88 6.07 5.99
CA ALA A 27 -3.82 5.39 5.10
C ALA A 27 -3.36 3.96 4.76
N ILE A 28 -2.11 3.78 4.32
CA ILE A 28 -1.59 2.46 3.94
C ILE A 28 -1.61 1.46 5.11
N PRO A 29 -1.14 1.77 6.32
CA PRO A 29 -1.33 0.88 7.44
C PRO A 29 -2.81 0.62 7.77
N ALA A 30 -3.65 1.66 7.81
CA ALA A 30 -5.05 1.54 8.22
C ALA A 30 -5.83 0.53 7.36
N TRP A 31 -5.76 0.64 6.05
CA TRP A 31 -6.51 -0.27 5.17
C TRP A 31 -5.96 -1.70 5.12
N LYS A 32 -4.77 -1.94 5.68
CA LYS A 32 -4.20 -3.29 5.85
C LYS A 32 -4.48 -3.87 7.24
N ILE A 33 -4.36 -3.05 8.27
CA ILE A 33 -4.60 -3.45 9.66
C ILE A 33 -6.06 -3.79 9.88
N ALA A 34 -6.98 -2.92 9.42
CA ALA A 34 -8.40 -3.07 9.70
C ALA A 34 -8.97 -4.41 9.22
N PRO A 35 -8.81 -4.83 7.94
CA PRO A 35 -9.30 -6.14 7.52
C PRO A 35 -8.53 -7.30 8.18
N ALA A 36 -7.23 -7.17 8.43
CA ALA A 36 -6.48 -8.23 9.09
C ALA A 36 -7.04 -8.53 10.49
N LEU A 37 -7.24 -7.50 11.31
CA LEU A 37 -7.82 -7.66 12.65
C LEU A 37 -9.29 -8.09 12.59
N ALA A 38 -10.09 -7.53 11.68
CA ALA A 38 -11.51 -7.87 11.54
C ALA A 38 -11.74 -9.34 11.21
N TYR A 39 -10.82 -9.98 10.49
CA TYR A 39 -10.84 -11.41 10.19
C TYR A 39 -10.09 -12.28 11.22
N GLY A 40 -9.74 -11.72 12.39
CA GLY A 40 -9.20 -12.50 13.52
C GLY A 40 -7.70 -12.79 13.44
N ASN A 41 -6.94 -12.08 12.60
CA ASN A 41 -5.49 -12.22 12.53
C ASN A 41 -4.78 -11.38 13.59
N ALA A 42 -3.58 -11.77 13.99
CA ALA A 42 -2.65 -10.90 14.68
C ALA A 42 -1.82 -10.09 13.68
N VAL A 43 -1.49 -8.84 14.03
CA VAL A 43 -0.77 -7.91 13.15
C VAL A 43 0.53 -7.45 13.76
N VAL A 44 1.61 -7.57 13.01
CA VAL A 44 2.93 -6.99 13.31
C VAL A 44 3.21 -5.90 12.28
N LEU A 45 3.22 -4.64 12.70
CA LEU A 45 3.51 -3.49 11.87
C LEU A 45 4.98 -3.08 11.98
N LYS A 46 5.71 -3.13 10.88
CA LYS A 46 7.02 -2.49 10.69
C LYS A 46 6.84 -1.27 9.80
N ARG A 47 6.77 -0.12 10.38
CA ARG A 47 6.63 1.18 9.70
C ARG A 47 7.93 1.68 9.07
N SER A 48 7.82 2.72 8.23
CA SER A 48 8.98 3.49 7.80
C SER A 48 9.66 4.21 8.98
N ALA A 49 10.97 4.30 8.96
CA ALA A 49 11.73 5.09 9.94
C ALA A 49 11.51 6.60 9.80
N GLN A 50 10.99 7.06 8.65
CA GLN A 50 10.70 8.48 8.38
C GLN A 50 9.41 8.97 9.05
N THR A 51 8.49 8.05 9.42
CA THR A 51 7.18 8.40 9.99
C THR A 51 6.90 7.60 11.26
N PRO A 52 7.76 7.72 12.30
CA PRO A 52 7.70 6.85 13.47
C PRO A 52 6.43 7.05 14.30
N LEU A 53 6.00 8.28 14.49
CA LEU A 53 4.88 8.61 15.38
C LEU A 53 3.54 8.07 14.90
N CYS A 54 3.28 8.04 13.59
CA CYS A 54 2.02 7.52 13.06
C CYS A 54 1.73 6.06 13.49
N ALA A 55 2.76 5.24 13.62
CA ALA A 55 2.56 3.87 14.07
C ALA A 55 2.42 3.75 15.59
N GLU A 56 2.98 4.68 16.35
CA GLU A 56 2.76 4.80 17.79
C GLU A 56 1.33 5.23 18.08
N ASP A 57 0.76 6.14 17.27
CA ASP A 57 -0.64 6.54 17.36
C ASP A 57 -1.60 5.35 17.11
N PHE A 58 -1.29 4.47 16.15
CA PHE A 58 -2.06 3.23 15.97
C PHE A 58 -2.00 2.34 17.21
N GLN A 59 -0.81 2.14 17.80
CA GLN A 59 -0.68 1.35 19.02
C GLN A 59 -1.49 1.95 20.16
N ALA A 60 -1.35 3.27 20.37
CA ALA A 60 -2.09 3.97 21.42
C ALA A 60 -3.62 3.91 21.23
N ALA A 61 -4.09 4.03 19.97
CA ALA A 61 -5.52 3.93 19.66
C ALA A 61 -6.07 2.53 19.95
N PHE A 62 -5.35 1.47 19.58
CA PHE A 62 -5.76 0.09 19.85
C PHE A 62 -5.70 -0.25 21.34
N ASP A 63 -4.70 0.24 22.05
CA ASP A 63 -4.59 0.07 23.51
C ASP A 63 -5.76 0.78 24.22
N ALA A 64 -6.10 2.01 23.80
CA ALA A 64 -7.24 2.75 24.33
C ALA A 64 -8.60 2.10 23.99
N ALA A 65 -8.71 1.44 22.86
CA ALA A 65 -9.88 0.68 22.45
C ALA A 65 -10.03 -0.68 23.20
N GLY A 66 -9.04 -1.06 24.00
CA GLY A 66 -9.05 -2.33 24.74
C GLY A 66 -8.76 -3.56 23.88
N LEU A 67 -8.05 -3.40 22.76
CA LEU A 67 -7.65 -4.53 21.95
C LEU A 67 -6.80 -5.50 22.78
N PRO A 68 -7.04 -6.82 22.75
CA PRO A 68 -6.24 -7.79 23.48
C PRO A 68 -4.75 -7.67 23.15
N LYS A 69 -3.92 -7.72 24.21
CA LYS A 69 -2.47 -7.59 24.07
C LYS A 69 -1.91 -8.63 23.09
N GLY A 70 -1.06 -8.18 22.17
CA GLY A 70 -0.41 -9.02 21.17
C GLY A 70 -1.15 -9.16 19.85
N LEU A 71 -2.42 -8.74 19.75
CA LEU A 71 -3.13 -8.77 18.47
C LEU A 71 -2.63 -7.69 17.50
N PHE A 72 -2.21 -6.54 18.00
CA PHE A 72 -1.50 -5.55 17.21
C PHE A 72 -0.19 -5.18 17.91
N GLN A 73 0.89 -5.11 17.14
CA GLN A 73 2.21 -4.71 17.63
C GLN A 73 2.91 -3.83 16.60
N ASN A 74 3.27 -2.60 17.01
CA ASN A 74 4.18 -1.76 16.26
C ASN A 74 5.63 -2.10 16.66
N ILE A 75 6.45 -2.53 15.70
CA ILE A 75 7.83 -2.95 15.96
C ILE A 75 8.81 -2.09 15.18
N VAL A 76 9.82 -1.59 15.89
CA VAL A 76 10.95 -0.87 15.30
C VAL A 76 12.04 -1.86 14.93
N MET A 77 12.30 -2.00 13.64
CA MET A 77 13.31 -2.91 13.11
C MET A 77 14.10 -2.27 11.97
N ASN A 78 15.38 -2.59 11.88
CA ASN A 78 16.19 -2.34 10.69
C ASN A 78 15.96 -3.44 9.63
N HIS A 79 16.59 -3.29 8.47
CA HIS A 79 16.41 -4.24 7.36
C HIS A 79 16.85 -5.66 7.72
N ALA A 80 18.03 -5.82 8.34
CA ALA A 80 18.54 -7.14 8.73
C ALA A 80 17.65 -7.86 9.74
N GLN A 81 17.09 -7.11 10.70
CA GLN A 81 16.11 -7.67 11.66
C GLN A 81 14.81 -8.06 10.96
N THR A 82 14.36 -7.26 9.98
CA THR A 82 13.18 -7.56 9.18
C THR A 82 13.37 -8.84 8.38
N GLU A 83 14.50 -8.98 7.66
CA GLU A 83 14.84 -10.20 6.92
C GLU A 83 14.87 -11.43 7.83
N LYS A 84 15.49 -11.31 9.02
CA LYS A 84 15.53 -12.38 10.01
C LYS A 84 14.14 -12.78 10.50
N LEU A 85 13.24 -11.80 10.74
CA LEU A 85 11.87 -12.08 11.14
C LEU A 85 11.12 -12.82 10.03
N LEU A 86 11.19 -12.34 8.79
CA LEU A 86 10.50 -12.97 7.66
C LEU A 86 11.00 -14.40 7.41
N GLY A 87 12.32 -14.63 7.47
CA GLY A 87 12.90 -15.95 7.31
C GLY A 87 12.70 -16.90 8.51
N SER A 88 12.10 -16.45 9.61
CA SER A 88 11.93 -17.24 10.84
C SER A 88 10.77 -18.23 10.82
N GLY A 89 9.85 -18.13 9.85
CA GLY A 89 8.62 -18.92 9.80
C GLY A 89 7.57 -18.51 10.86
N ARG A 90 7.70 -17.34 11.47
CA ARG A 90 6.76 -16.80 12.48
C ARG A 90 5.69 -15.89 11.91
N ILE A 91 5.79 -15.56 10.64
CA ILE A 91 4.83 -14.74 9.89
C ILE A 91 4.17 -15.63 8.84
N ASP A 92 2.86 -15.66 8.81
CA ASP A 92 2.07 -16.47 7.89
C ASP A 92 1.78 -15.76 6.58
N HIS A 93 1.64 -14.42 6.64
CA HIS A 93 1.44 -13.54 5.48
C HIS A 93 2.21 -12.24 5.69
N CYS A 94 2.93 -11.77 4.68
CA CYS A 94 3.52 -10.44 4.71
C CYS A 94 2.98 -9.57 3.57
N ASN A 95 2.47 -8.40 3.94
CA ASN A 95 2.08 -7.38 2.97
C ASN A 95 3.10 -6.23 3.02
N PHE A 96 3.78 -6.02 1.91
CA PHE A 96 4.78 -4.98 1.73
C PHE A 96 4.29 -3.93 0.75
N THR A 97 4.41 -2.66 1.13
CA THR A 97 4.26 -1.52 0.22
C THR A 97 5.54 -0.70 0.24
N GLY A 98 6.13 -0.46 -0.93
CA GLY A 98 7.37 0.29 -1.03
C GLY A 98 8.05 0.17 -2.41
N SER A 99 9.38 0.31 -2.44
CA SER A 99 10.13 0.24 -3.69
C SER A 99 10.23 -1.18 -4.27
N VAL A 100 10.44 -1.28 -5.59
CA VAL A 100 10.71 -2.56 -6.27
C VAL A 100 11.92 -3.28 -5.65
N ALA A 101 12.98 -2.55 -5.30
CA ALA A 101 14.15 -3.14 -4.65
C ALA A 101 13.80 -3.72 -3.26
N GLY A 102 12.96 -3.01 -2.49
CA GLY A 102 12.42 -3.51 -1.22
C GLY A 102 11.57 -4.77 -1.40
N GLY A 103 10.67 -4.78 -2.39
CA GLY A 103 9.86 -5.97 -2.71
C GLY A 103 10.71 -7.20 -3.01
N ARG A 104 11.76 -7.05 -3.82
CA ARG A 104 12.72 -8.15 -4.09
C ARG A 104 13.45 -8.63 -2.83
N ALA A 105 13.80 -7.73 -1.92
CA ALA A 105 14.42 -8.11 -0.65
C ALA A 105 13.44 -8.90 0.24
N ILE A 106 12.18 -8.50 0.29
CA ILE A 106 11.12 -9.22 1.02
C ILE A 106 10.90 -10.61 0.43
N GLU A 107 10.77 -10.71 -0.89
CA GLU A 107 10.59 -11.98 -1.59
C GLU A 107 11.75 -12.95 -1.31
N LYS A 108 12.99 -12.45 -1.37
CA LYS A 108 14.17 -13.22 -1.03
C LYS A 108 14.19 -13.69 0.43
N ALA A 109 13.80 -12.81 1.36
CA ALA A 109 13.74 -13.15 2.78
C ALA A 109 12.65 -14.18 3.12
N ALA A 110 11.55 -14.18 2.38
CA ALA A 110 10.45 -15.12 2.53
C ALA A 110 10.69 -16.48 1.88
N ALA A 111 11.72 -16.61 1.03
CA ALA A 111 11.98 -17.84 0.29
C ALA A 111 12.14 -19.04 1.22
N GLY A 112 11.43 -20.14 0.92
CA GLY A 112 11.46 -21.39 1.69
C GLY A 112 10.62 -21.40 2.97
N THR A 113 9.91 -20.32 3.31
CA THR A 113 9.05 -20.26 4.51
C THR A 113 7.60 -20.65 4.25
N PHE A 114 7.19 -20.76 2.99
CA PHE A 114 5.80 -20.92 2.54
C PHE A 114 4.85 -19.76 2.93
N MET A 115 5.40 -18.68 3.50
CA MET A 115 4.65 -17.46 3.79
C MET A 115 4.12 -16.86 2.49
N THR A 116 2.87 -16.43 2.49
CA THR A 116 2.30 -15.71 1.34
C THR A 116 2.71 -14.26 1.35
N LEU A 117 2.87 -13.66 0.17
CA LEU A 117 3.29 -12.27 0.00
C LEU A 117 2.24 -11.45 -0.77
N GLY A 118 1.92 -10.27 -0.27
CA GLY A 118 1.28 -9.19 -0.99
C GLY A 118 2.29 -8.07 -1.24
N LEU A 119 2.59 -7.76 -2.48
CA LEU A 119 3.56 -6.72 -2.85
C LEU A 119 2.85 -5.59 -3.58
N GLU A 120 2.91 -4.40 -3.00
CA GLU A 120 2.49 -3.16 -3.65
C GLU A 120 3.73 -2.29 -3.84
N LEU A 121 4.06 -2.04 -5.10
CA LEU A 121 5.32 -1.41 -5.45
C LEU A 121 5.06 -0.04 -6.11
N GLY A 122 6.09 0.60 -6.61
CA GLY A 122 5.97 1.84 -7.35
C GLY A 122 5.34 1.62 -8.73
N GLY A 123 4.82 2.68 -9.28
CA GLY A 123 4.23 2.72 -10.62
C GLY A 123 4.78 3.87 -11.45
N LYS A 124 4.22 4.02 -12.63
CA LYS A 124 4.44 5.12 -13.56
C LYS A 124 3.21 5.22 -14.47
N ASP A 125 2.10 5.60 -13.82
CA ASP A 125 0.78 5.49 -14.39
C ASP A 125 0.61 6.44 -15.60
N PRO A 126 0.16 5.94 -16.76
CA PRO A 126 -0.10 6.74 -17.92
C PRO A 126 -1.54 7.25 -17.95
N ALA A 127 -1.74 8.41 -18.55
CA ALA A 127 -3.05 8.91 -18.92
C ALA A 127 -3.09 9.21 -20.42
N TYR A 128 -4.27 9.13 -21.03
CA TYR A 128 -4.48 9.47 -22.44
C TYR A 128 -5.69 10.38 -22.59
N VAL A 129 -5.48 11.55 -23.19
CA VAL A 129 -6.52 12.54 -23.50
C VAL A 129 -6.90 12.39 -24.97
N LEU A 130 -8.14 11.97 -25.21
CA LEU A 130 -8.71 11.76 -26.54
C LEU A 130 -9.06 13.08 -27.23
N ALA A 131 -9.25 13.05 -28.55
CA ALA A 131 -9.60 14.22 -29.35
C ALA A 131 -10.97 14.85 -29.03
N ASP A 132 -11.86 14.08 -28.43
CA ASP A 132 -13.22 14.45 -28.03
C ASP A 132 -13.38 14.52 -26.48
N ALA A 133 -12.27 14.56 -25.76
CA ALA A 133 -12.29 14.69 -24.31
C ALA A 133 -12.81 16.08 -23.88
N ASN A 134 -13.42 16.13 -22.69
CA ASN A 134 -13.61 17.40 -21.99
C ASN A 134 -12.24 17.86 -21.47
N VAL A 135 -11.62 18.82 -22.17
CA VAL A 135 -10.23 19.23 -21.90
C VAL A 135 -10.09 19.86 -20.52
N ASP A 136 -11.02 20.71 -20.10
CA ASP A 136 -10.98 21.35 -18.77
C ASP A 136 -11.01 20.30 -17.64
N ALA A 137 -11.93 19.36 -17.72
CA ALA A 137 -12.01 18.27 -16.74
C ALA A 137 -10.77 17.36 -16.77
N ALA A 138 -10.19 17.13 -17.95
CA ALA A 138 -8.95 16.38 -18.10
C ALA A 138 -7.76 17.10 -17.45
N ILE A 139 -7.65 18.42 -17.63
CA ILE A 139 -6.61 19.26 -17.02
C ILE A 139 -6.70 19.15 -15.49
N GLU A 140 -7.86 19.43 -14.92
CA GLU A 140 -8.07 19.38 -13.47
C GLU A 140 -7.69 18.00 -12.89
N THR A 141 -8.23 16.94 -13.49
CA THR A 141 -8.02 15.56 -13.01
C THR A 141 -6.55 15.12 -13.15
N LEU A 142 -5.92 15.41 -14.27
CA LEU A 142 -4.58 14.89 -14.56
C LEU A 142 -3.47 15.70 -13.87
N VAL A 143 -3.67 17.00 -13.70
CA VAL A 143 -2.76 17.82 -12.89
C VAL A 143 -2.85 17.42 -11.41
N ASP A 144 -4.05 17.29 -10.87
CA ASP A 144 -4.22 16.77 -9.51
C ASP A 144 -3.59 15.37 -9.35
N GLY A 145 -3.85 14.46 -10.27
CA GLY A 145 -3.28 13.11 -10.24
C GLY A 145 -1.77 13.05 -10.36
N ALA A 146 -1.15 14.04 -11.01
CA ALA A 146 0.31 14.15 -11.13
C ALA A 146 0.96 14.77 -9.88
N PHE A 147 0.32 15.77 -9.29
CA PHE A 147 0.88 16.55 -8.18
C PHE A 147 0.31 16.19 -6.80
N TYR A 148 -0.66 15.28 -6.74
CA TYR A 148 -1.24 14.83 -5.48
C TYR A 148 -0.15 14.37 -4.50
N ASN A 149 -0.24 14.81 -3.25
CA ASN A 149 0.79 14.59 -2.22
C ASN A 149 2.21 14.98 -2.69
N SER A 150 2.33 16.07 -3.45
CA SER A 150 3.59 16.54 -4.06
C SER A 150 4.23 15.50 -5.01
N GLY A 151 3.43 14.72 -5.72
CA GLY A 151 3.87 13.64 -6.61
C GLY A 151 4.37 12.39 -5.89
N GLN A 152 4.26 12.34 -4.56
CA GLN A 152 4.76 11.22 -3.75
C GLN A 152 3.69 10.12 -3.63
N CYS A 153 3.17 9.68 -4.75
CA CYS A 153 2.11 8.68 -4.85
C CYS A 153 2.55 7.50 -5.72
N CYS A 154 2.31 6.28 -5.28
CA CYS A 154 2.67 5.07 -6.05
C CYS A 154 1.83 4.92 -7.33
N CYS A 155 0.63 5.53 -7.37
CA CYS A 155 -0.25 5.62 -8.53
C CYS A 155 -0.31 7.05 -9.10
N GLY A 156 0.74 7.86 -8.89
CA GLY A 156 0.85 9.19 -9.49
C GLY A 156 0.91 9.11 -11.02
N ILE A 157 0.21 10.03 -11.69
CA ILE A 157 0.22 10.13 -13.15
C ILE A 157 1.54 10.74 -13.57
N GLU A 158 2.41 9.94 -14.22
CA GLU A 158 3.74 10.39 -14.60
C GLU A 158 3.92 10.54 -16.13
N ARG A 159 2.93 10.14 -16.92
CA ARG A 159 2.91 10.29 -18.37
C ARG A 159 1.51 10.65 -18.84
N ILE A 160 1.39 11.78 -19.52
CA ILE A 160 0.14 12.22 -20.11
C ILE A 160 0.32 12.28 -21.63
N TYR A 161 -0.39 11.41 -22.32
CA TYR A 161 -0.43 11.39 -23.79
C TYR A 161 -1.67 12.17 -24.23
N VAL A 162 -1.45 13.25 -24.98
CA VAL A 162 -2.53 14.14 -25.42
C VAL A 162 -2.67 14.07 -26.93
N HIS A 163 -3.89 13.87 -27.42
CA HIS A 163 -4.17 13.89 -28.85
C HIS A 163 -3.83 15.27 -29.44
N GLU A 164 -3.23 15.30 -30.62
CA GLU A 164 -2.73 16.52 -31.28
C GLU A 164 -3.76 17.66 -31.39
N LYS A 165 -5.03 17.33 -31.60
CA LYS A 165 -6.11 18.31 -31.75
C LYS A 165 -6.40 19.14 -30.49
N VAL A 166 -6.08 18.62 -29.31
CA VAL A 166 -6.34 19.25 -28.01
C VAL A 166 -5.06 19.49 -27.22
N TYR A 167 -3.92 19.27 -27.84
CA TYR A 167 -2.61 19.33 -27.18
C TYR A 167 -2.30 20.72 -26.62
N ASP A 168 -2.40 21.75 -27.48
CA ASP A 168 -2.03 23.13 -27.09
C ASP A 168 -2.95 23.64 -25.96
N GLU A 169 -4.27 23.40 -26.10
CA GLU A 169 -5.27 23.77 -25.09
C GLU A 169 -4.99 23.07 -23.76
N PHE A 170 -4.69 21.77 -23.79
CA PHE A 170 -4.36 20.99 -22.60
C PHE A 170 -3.09 21.53 -21.92
N VAL A 171 -2.02 21.76 -22.68
CA VAL A 171 -0.74 22.24 -22.13
C VAL A 171 -0.88 23.64 -21.51
N GLU A 172 -1.56 24.57 -22.22
CA GLU A 172 -1.79 25.91 -21.69
C GLU A 172 -2.61 25.89 -20.40
N GLY A 173 -3.64 25.06 -20.34
CA GLY A 173 -4.47 24.91 -19.15
C GLY A 173 -3.72 24.26 -17.99
N ALA A 174 -2.96 23.20 -18.24
CA ALA A 174 -2.15 22.52 -17.23
C ALA A 174 -1.09 23.47 -16.62
N VAL A 175 -0.41 24.27 -17.45
CA VAL A 175 0.58 25.26 -16.98
C VAL A 175 -0.06 26.37 -16.11
N LYS A 176 -1.31 26.75 -16.41
CA LYS A 176 -2.02 27.75 -15.59
C LYS A 176 -2.46 27.20 -14.23
N LEU A 177 -2.68 25.90 -14.15
CA LEU A 177 -3.17 25.25 -12.93
C LEU A 177 -2.03 24.83 -12.00
N THR A 178 -0.80 24.66 -12.53
CA THR A 178 0.41 24.30 -11.78
C THR A 178 1.12 25.52 -11.22
#